data_47f9470bb2855bfd3ed2b0988909bd7b
#
_entry.id   47f9470bb2855bfd3ed2b0988909bd7b
#
_cell.length_a   1.000
_cell.length_b   1.000
_cell.length_c   1.000
_cell.angle_alpha   90.00
_cell.angle_beta   90.00
_cell.angle_gamma   90.00
#
_symmetry.space_group_name_H-M   'P 1'
#
loop_
_entity.id
_entity.type
_entity.pdbx_description
1 polymer ?
#
loop_
_entity_poly.entity_id
_entity_poly.type
_entity_poly.pdbx_seq_one_letter_code
_entity_poly.pdbx_strand_id
1 'polypeptide(L)'
;MVELDAKLGELVRTLFDVPRSPTVKIRAGEARKETEGFLPASRDIIIRDVFAGDKTPASLTTVEFFQAAKQALEPGGLYIANCGDHSDLQLAKSELAGLSKVFDHLAVIADPPMLKGRRYGNIILVASDTEMPAEGSIEAAQLAKALLGGAVPAHYKDEAWTRAFFAGATAARD
;
A
#
# COMPACT_ATOMS: atom_id res chain seq x y z
N MET A 1 -3.21 -14.44 1.70
CA MET A 1 -2.46 -13.98 0.51
C MET A 1 -3.23 -14.38 -0.75
N VAL A 2 -3.32 -13.50 -1.71
CA VAL A 2 -3.85 -13.76 -3.06
C VAL A 2 -2.69 -13.72 -4.03
N GLU A 3 -2.61 -14.68 -4.94
CA GLU A 3 -1.55 -14.82 -5.94
C GLU A 3 -2.17 -15.25 -7.27
N LEU A 4 -1.82 -14.56 -8.35
CA LEU A 4 -2.37 -14.86 -9.67
C LEU A 4 -1.86 -16.21 -10.23
N ASP A 5 -0.57 -16.51 -9.99
CA ASP A 5 0.03 -17.79 -10.40
C ASP A 5 -0.17 -18.86 -9.33
N ALA A 6 -1.10 -19.78 -9.60
CA ALA A 6 -1.37 -20.90 -8.71
C ALA A 6 -0.13 -21.77 -8.42
N LYS A 7 0.77 -21.94 -9.41
CA LYS A 7 2.00 -22.73 -9.26
C LYS A 7 2.99 -22.06 -8.31
N LEU A 8 3.08 -20.72 -8.33
CA LEU A 8 3.94 -19.99 -7.41
C LEU A 8 3.50 -20.23 -5.97
N GLY A 9 2.19 -20.23 -5.69
CA GLY A 9 1.64 -20.53 -4.37
C GLY A 9 2.03 -21.93 -3.85
N GLU A 10 2.06 -22.93 -4.73
CA GLU A 10 2.51 -24.29 -4.40
C GLU A 10 4.03 -24.35 -4.16
N LEU A 11 4.82 -23.73 -5.03
CA LEU A 11 6.28 -23.71 -4.93
C LEU A 11 6.75 -23.02 -3.64
N VAL A 12 6.16 -21.90 -3.28
CA VAL A 12 6.50 -21.18 -2.04
C VAL A 12 6.30 -22.09 -0.82
N ARG A 13 5.21 -22.83 -0.78
CA ARG A 13 4.97 -23.79 0.32
C ARG A 13 5.98 -24.93 0.36
N THR A 14 6.44 -25.37 -0.80
CA THR A 14 7.38 -26.48 -0.91
C THR A 14 8.82 -26.06 -0.59
N LEU A 15 9.21 -24.85 -1.05
CA LEU A 15 10.60 -24.40 -0.94
C LEU A 15 10.91 -23.65 0.37
N PHE A 16 9.91 -23.01 0.98
CA PHE A 16 10.11 -22.11 2.14
C PHE A 16 9.37 -22.56 3.39
N ASP A 17 8.84 -23.77 3.43
CA ASP A 17 8.15 -24.34 4.60
C ASP A 17 7.03 -23.44 5.15
N VAL A 18 6.32 -22.73 4.26
CA VAL A 18 5.27 -21.79 4.68
C VAL A 18 4.12 -22.55 5.35
N PRO A 19 3.73 -22.17 6.57
CA PRO A 19 2.65 -22.85 7.30
C PRO A 19 1.35 -22.89 6.50
N ARG A 20 0.60 -23.98 6.67
CA ARG A 20 -0.73 -24.09 6.05
C ARG A 20 -1.80 -23.39 6.91
N SER A 21 -3.03 -23.31 6.36
CA SER A 21 -4.21 -22.87 7.11
C SER A 21 -4.28 -23.53 8.51
N PRO A 22 -4.73 -22.79 9.57
CA PRO A 22 -5.35 -21.45 9.47
C PRO A 22 -4.36 -20.30 9.38
N THR A 23 -3.08 -20.49 9.71
CA THR A 23 -2.09 -19.40 9.88
C THR A 23 -1.82 -18.65 8.57
N VAL A 24 -1.53 -19.38 7.47
CA VAL A 24 -1.29 -18.78 6.16
C VAL A 24 -2.17 -19.45 5.10
N LYS A 25 -3.10 -18.69 4.55
CA LYS A 25 -3.91 -19.09 3.39
C LYS A 25 -3.35 -18.43 2.13
N ILE A 26 -2.97 -19.23 1.15
CA ILE A 26 -2.62 -18.77 -0.19
C ILE A 26 -3.77 -19.19 -1.12
N ARG A 27 -4.37 -18.21 -1.78
CA ARG A 27 -5.48 -18.39 -2.71
C ARG A 27 -5.01 -17.98 -4.11
N ALA A 28 -5.20 -18.87 -5.09
CA ALA A 28 -5.02 -18.49 -6.49
C ALA A 28 -6.20 -17.63 -6.94
N GLY A 29 -5.92 -16.46 -7.50
CA GLY A 29 -6.96 -15.54 -7.95
C GLY A 29 -6.40 -14.21 -8.41
N GLU A 30 -7.22 -13.45 -9.13
CA GLU A 30 -6.91 -12.09 -9.54
C GLU A 30 -7.21 -11.13 -8.38
N ALA A 31 -6.25 -10.22 -8.09
CA ALA A 31 -6.25 -9.42 -6.87
C ALA A 31 -7.51 -8.54 -6.71
N ARG A 32 -7.96 -7.87 -7.79
CA ARG A 32 -9.15 -7.02 -7.74
C ARG A 32 -10.41 -7.83 -7.45
N LYS A 33 -10.64 -8.88 -8.21
CA LYS A 33 -11.80 -9.76 -8.05
C LYS A 33 -11.88 -10.35 -6.65
N GLU A 34 -10.74 -10.80 -6.11
CA GLU A 34 -10.70 -11.35 -4.75
C GLU A 34 -10.96 -10.27 -3.69
N THR A 35 -10.43 -9.04 -3.87
CA THR A 35 -10.68 -7.92 -2.96
C THR A 35 -12.14 -7.51 -2.96
N GLU A 36 -12.77 -7.39 -4.12
CA GLU A 36 -14.20 -7.09 -4.27
C GLU A 36 -15.10 -8.18 -3.67
N GLY A 37 -14.60 -9.41 -3.57
CA GLY A 37 -15.30 -10.55 -2.95
C GLY A 37 -15.08 -10.68 -1.44
N PHE A 38 -14.29 -9.83 -0.79
CA PHE A 38 -14.12 -9.89 0.66
C PHE A 38 -15.40 -9.48 1.40
N LEU A 39 -15.65 -10.14 2.52
CA LEU A 39 -16.74 -9.72 3.42
C LEU A 39 -16.42 -8.34 4.00
N PRO A 40 -17.42 -7.48 4.18
CA PRO A 40 -17.23 -6.20 4.86
C PRO A 40 -16.64 -6.38 6.25
N ALA A 41 -15.80 -5.43 6.67
CA ALA A 41 -15.18 -5.38 7.99
C ALA A 41 -14.60 -6.76 8.43
N SER A 42 -13.73 -7.33 7.60
CA SER A 42 -13.19 -8.67 7.83
C SER A 42 -11.64 -8.73 7.74
N ARG A 43 -11.01 -7.57 7.64
CA ARG A 43 -9.55 -7.43 7.53
C ARG A 43 -9.06 -6.29 8.40
N ASP A 44 -8.06 -6.56 9.21
CA ASP A 44 -7.36 -5.51 9.97
C ASP A 44 -6.40 -4.73 9.08
N ILE A 45 -5.76 -5.43 8.12
CA ILE A 45 -4.77 -4.85 7.21
C ILE A 45 -4.95 -5.45 5.82
N ILE A 46 -4.89 -4.59 4.80
CA ILE A 46 -4.76 -5.00 3.40
C ILE A 46 -3.45 -4.46 2.86
N ILE A 47 -2.59 -5.36 2.37
CA ILE A 47 -1.32 -5.00 1.74
C ILE A 47 -1.42 -5.30 0.25
N ARG A 48 -1.27 -4.27 -0.59
CA ARG A 48 -1.15 -4.41 -2.03
C ARG A 48 0.32 -4.30 -2.43
N ASP A 49 0.90 -5.44 -2.77
CA ASP A 49 2.25 -5.56 -3.32
C ASP A 49 2.18 -6.38 -4.61
N VAL A 50 1.66 -5.74 -5.67
CA VAL A 50 1.31 -6.38 -6.94
C VAL A 50 1.89 -5.59 -8.10
N PHE A 51 2.65 -6.27 -8.95
CA PHE A 51 3.29 -5.69 -10.11
C PHE A 51 3.02 -6.52 -11.38
N ALA A 52 2.88 -5.83 -12.49
CA ALA A 52 2.94 -6.38 -13.84
C ALA A 52 4.13 -5.71 -14.56
N GLY A 53 5.28 -6.39 -14.54
CA GLY A 53 6.56 -5.79 -14.90
C GLY A 53 7.03 -4.82 -13.81
N ASP A 54 7.21 -3.54 -14.16
CA ASP A 54 7.67 -2.47 -13.26
C ASP A 54 6.55 -1.60 -12.69
N LYS A 55 5.28 -1.89 -13.02
CA LYS A 55 4.12 -1.06 -12.65
C LYS A 55 3.04 -1.88 -11.97
N THR A 56 2.30 -1.22 -11.10
CA THR A 56 1.04 -1.74 -10.59
C THR A 56 -0.01 -1.81 -11.70
N PRO A 57 -0.77 -2.91 -11.84
CA PRO A 57 -1.91 -2.96 -12.77
C PRO A 57 -2.90 -1.82 -12.53
N ALA A 58 -3.33 -1.14 -13.60
CA ALA A 58 -4.21 0.03 -13.51
C ALA A 58 -5.52 -0.26 -12.74
N SER A 59 -6.06 -1.46 -12.89
CA SER A 59 -7.27 -1.89 -12.16
C SER A 59 -7.14 -1.91 -10.64
N LEU A 60 -5.92 -1.87 -10.12
CA LEU A 60 -5.61 -1.87 -8.67
C LEU A 60 -5.22 -0.48 -8.13
N THR A 61 -5.40 0.58 -8.95
CA THR A 61 -5.04 1.96 -8.59
C THR A 61 -6.21 2.95 -8.71
N THR A 62 -7.42 2.44 -8.97
CA THR A 62 -8.64 3.25 -9.15
C THR A 62 -9.33 3.53 -7.81
N VAL A 63 -10.09 4.61 -7.77
CA VAL A 63 -10.92 4.96 -6.60
C VAL A 63 -11.86 3.82 -6.24
N GLU A 64 -12.44 3.15 -7.23
CA GLU A 64 -13.37 2.03 -7.07
C GLU A 64 -12.71 0.82 -6.42
N PHE A 65 -11.46 0.51 -6.79
CA PHE A 65 -10.68 -0.53 -6.10
C PHE A 65 -10.40 -0.15 -4.63
N PHE A 66 -10.03 1.10 -4.36
CA PHE A 66 -9.79 1.56 -2.98
C PHE A 66 -11.06 1.52 -2.13
N GLN A 67 -12.23 1.82 -2.72
CA GLN A 67 -13.52 1.66 -2.04
C GLN A 67 -13.79 0.20 -1.66
N ALA A 68 -13.54 -0.74 -2.56
CA ALA A 68 -13.67 -2.17 -2.27
C ALA A 68 -12.72 -2.62 -1.15
N ALA A 69 -11.47 -2.15 -1.18
CA ALA A 69 -10.49 -2.42 -0.13
C ALA A 69 -10.95 -1.83 1.22
N LYS A 70 -11.41 -0.58 1.25
CA LYS A 70 -11.93 0.06 2.46
C LYS A 70 -13.14 -0.69 3.03
N GLN A 71 -14.08 -1.11 2.19
CA GLN A 71 -15.24 -1.88 2.64
C GLN A 71 -14.85 -3.18 3.35
N ALA A 72 -13.77 -3.81 2.92
CA ALA A 72 -13.27 -5.04 3.53
C ALA A 72 -12.50 -4.83 4.84
N LEU A 73 -12.00 -3.61 5.09
CA LEU A 73 -11.28 -3.28 6.31
C LEU A 73 -12.22 -3.10 7.50
N GLU A 74 -11.78 -3.55 8.67
CA GLU A 74 -12.38 -3.21 9.96
C GLU A 74 -12.28 -1.69 10.22
N PRO A 75 -13.14 -1.12 11.07
CA PRO A 75 -12.98 0.28 11.49
C PRO A 75 -11.57 0.53 12.05
N GLY A 76 -10.87 1.51 11.48
CA GLY A 76 -9.48 1.80 11.82
C GLY A 76 -8.43 0.88 11.21
N GLY A 77 -8.83 -0.04 10.34
CA GLY A 77 -7.91 -0.89 9.60
C GLY A 77 -6.99 -0.12 8.66
N LEU A 78 -5.89 -0.74 8.27
CA LEU A 78 -4.85 -0.13 7.44
C LEU A 78 -4.86 -0.68 6.02
N TYR A 79 -4.83 0.23 5.04
CA TYR A 79 -4.47 -0.08 3.66
C TYR A 79 -3.02 0.34 3.40
N ILE A 80 -2.20 -0.59 2.93
CA ILE A 80 -0.79 -0.36 2.63
C ILE A 80 -0.53 -0.77 1.18
N ALA A 81 0.06 0.11 0.38
CA ALA A 81 0.36 -0.17 -1.01
C ALA A 81 1.83 0.08 -1.32
N ASN A 82 2.46 -0.89 -1.98
CA ASN A 82 3.76 -0.68 -2.61
C ASN A 82 3.53 -0.13 -4.03
N CYS A 83 4.00 1.09 -4.28
CA CYS A 83 3.94 1.78 -5.56
C CYS A 83 5.36 1.90 -6.13
N GLY A 84 5.63 1.19 -7.24
CA GLY A 84 6.84 1.41 -8.02
C GLY A 84 6.68 2.63 -8.91
N ASP A 85 7.58 3.62 -8.80
CA ASP A 85 7.45 4.86 -9.57
C ASP A 85 8.80 5.36 -10.07
N HIS A 86 8.75 6.23 -11.07
CA HIS A 86 9.87 6.90 -11.69
C HIS A 86 10.13 8.28 -11.08
N SER A 87 11.05 9.02 -11.68
CA SER A 87 11.49 10.33 -11.18
C SER A 87 10.41 11.42 -11.17
N ASP A 88 9.36 11.29 -11.97
CA ASP A 88 8.23 12.24 -12.02
C ASP A 88 7.22 12.04 -10.88
N LEU A 89 7.23 10.87 -10.26
CA LEU A 89 6.39 10.50 -9.11
C LEU A 89 4.89 10.60 -9.41
N GLN A 90 4.50 10.41 -10.68
CA GLN A 90 3.11 10.62 -11.11
C GLN A 90 2.19 9.48 -10.67
N LEU A 91 2.68 8.24 -10.64
CA LEU A 91 1.88 7.10 -10.19
C LEU A 91 1.54 7.22 -8.71
N ALA A 92 2.54 7.48 -7.86
CA ALA A 92 2.33 7.66 -6.42
C ALA A 92 1.39 8.83 -6.11
N LYS A 93 1.54 9.96 -6.80
CA LYS A 93 0.64 11.11 -6.65
C LYS A 93 -0.79 10.82 -7.07
N SER A 94 -0.98 10.11 -8.19
CA SER A 94 -2.30 9.72 -8.67
C SER A 94 -2.97 8.73 -7.73
N GLU A 95 -2.24 7.74 -7.22
CA GLU A 95 -2.76 6.79 -6.23
C GLU A 95 -3.14 7.49 -4.91
N LEU A 96 -2.30 8.39 -4.40
CA LEU A 96 -2.62 9.20 -3.20
C LEU A 96 -3.86 10.07 -3.42
N ALA A 97 -4.00 10.68 -4.60
CA ALA A 97 -5.21 11.43 -4.96
C ALA A 97 -6.45 10.53 -4.97
N GLY A 98 -6.32 9.26 -5.39
CA GLY A 98 -7.38 8.26 -5.33
C GLY A 98 -7.71 7.84 -3.89
N LEU A 99 -6.69 7.50 -3.11
CA LEU A 99 -6.83 7.11 -1.70
C LEU A 99 -7.47 8.24 -0.88
N SER A 100 -7.14 9.51 -1.15
CA SER A 100 -7.73 10.67 -0.45
C SER A 100 -9.23 10.88 -0.69
N LYS A 101 -9.82 10.21 -1.69
CA LYS A 101 -11.27 10.20 -1.93
C LYS A 101 -11.99 9.15 -1.10
N VAL A 102 -11.24 8.24 -0.49
CA VAL A 102 -11.75 7.05 0.17
C VAL A 102 -11.41 7.02 1.66
N PHE A 103 -10.19 7.38 2.04
CA PHE A 103 -9.68 7.37 3.40
C PHE A 103 -9.46 8.77 3.95
N ASP A 104 -9.63 8.94 5.25
CA ASP A 104 -9.50 10.22 5.92
C ASP A 104 -8.03 10.63 6.12
N HIS A 105 -7.15 9.64 6.39
CA HIS A 105 -5.75 9.86 6.73
C HIS A 105 -4.80 9.10 5.81
N LEU A 106 -3.70 9.77 5.42
CA LEU A 106 -2.70 9.26 4.51
C LEU A 106 -1.29 9.52 5.04
N ALA A 107 -0.38 8.58 4.77
CA ALA A 107 1.04 8.76 5.02
C ALA A 107 1.87 8.11 3.90
N VAL A 108 3.15 8.47 3.82
CA VAL A 108 4.10 7.92 2.85
C VAL A 108 5.36 7.45 3.56
N ILE A 109 5.89 6.30 3.12
CA ILE A 109 7.18 5.79 3.57
C ILE A 109 8.02 5.50 2.33
N ALA A 110 9.17 6.14 2.23
CA ALA A 110 10.14 5.89 1.15
C ALA A 110 11.53 6.39 1.52
N ASP A 111 12.52 6.01 0.74
CA ASP A 111 13.84 6.58 0.90
C ASP A 111 13.90 8.03 0.34
N PRO A 112 14.76 8.91 0.89
CA PRO A 112 14.85 10.30 0.46
C PRO A 112 15.21 10.50 -1.02
N PRO A 113 16.14 9.75 -1.63
CA PRO A 113 16.41 9.79 -3.05
C PRO A 113 15.17 9.53 -3.91
N MET A 114 14.30 8.59 -3.52
CA MET A 114 13.06 8.28 -4.22
C MET A 114 12.09 9.46 -4.15
N LEU A 115 11.83 10.00 -2.95
CA LEU A 115 10.95 11.16 -2.75
C LEU A 115 11.42 12.43 -3.47
N LYS A 116 12.70 12.51 -3.82
CA LYS A 116 13.27 13.62 -4.61
C LYS A 116 13.27 13.36 -6.12
N GLY A 117 12.67 12.26 -6.57
CA GLY A 117 12.61 11.90 -7.98
C GLY A 117 13.99 11.65 -8.61
N ARG A 118 14.95 11.11 -7.84
CA ARG A 118 16.32 10.91 -8.33
C ARG A 118 16.56 9.54 -8.95
N ARG A 119 15.65 8.60 -8.74
CA ARG A 119 15.74 7.24 -9.27
C ARG A 119 14.35 6.58 -9.32
N TYR A 120 14.23 5.48 -10.05
CA TYR A 120 13.13 4.53 -9.89
C TYR A 120 13.23 3.85 -8.52
N GLY A 121 12.09 3.55 -7.91
CA GLY A 121 12.03 2.78 -6.67
C GLY A 121 10.62 2.66 -6.12
N ASN A 122 10.54 2.13 -4.91
CA ASN A 122 9.29 1.86 -4.23
C ASN A 122 8.93 3.01 -3.29
N ILE A 123 7.65 3.36 -3.28
CA ILE A 123 7.03 4.27 -2.34
C ILE A 123 5.91 3.48 -1.66
N ILE A 124 5.93 3.40 -0.35
CA ILE A 124 4.84 2.79 0.41
C ILE A 124 3.80 3.87 0.74
N LEU A 125 2.61 3.66 0.26
CA LEU A 125 1.43 4.49 0.54
C LEU A 125 0.64 3.84 1.66
N VAL A 126 0.28 4.61 2.67
CA VAL A 126 -0.51 4.14 3.82
C VAL A 126 -1.78 4.95 3.91
N ALA A 127 -2.92 4.29 4.10
CA ALA A 127 -4.23 4.93 4.24
C ALA A 127 -5.06 4.28 5.36
N SER A 128 -5.80 5.07 6.10
CA SER A 128 -6.69 4.64 7.19
C SER A 128 -7.74 5.72 7.49
N ASP A 129 -8.78 5.35 8.24
CA ASP A 129 -9.68 6.33 8.87
C ASP A 129 -9.25 6.67 10.32
N THR A 130 -8.16 6.08 10.79
CA THR A 130 -7.54 6.43 12.07
C THR A 130 -6.38 7.39 11.84
N GLU A 131 -6.28 8.42 12.69
CA GLU A 131 -5.18 9.37 12.66
C GLU A 131 -3.82 8.68 12.67
N MET A 132 -2.92 9.18 11.84
CA MET A 132 -1.55 8.70 11.76
C MET A 132 -0.60 9.60 12.56
N PRO A 133 0.57 9.09 13.00
CA PRO A 133 1.53 9.87 13.77
C PRO A 133 1.89 11.18 13.05
N ALA A 134 1.65 12.32 13.70
CA ALA A 134 2.04 13.63 13.18
C ALA A 134 3.53 13.90 13.40
N GLU A 135 4.13 14.71 12.55
CA GLU A 135 5.54 15.16 12.72
C GLU A 135 5.75 15.77 14.11
N GLY A 136 6.82 15.37 14.78
CA GLY A 136 7.14 15.82 16.15
C GLY A 136 6.48 15.00 17.28
N SER A 137 5.58 14.06 16.96
CA SER A 137 5.04 13.14 17.97
C SER A 137 6.04 12.06 18.39
N ILE A 138 5.84 11.47 19.56
CA ILE A 138 6.67 10.36 20.06
C ILE A 138 6.53 9.15 19.13
N GLU A 139 5.33 8.87 18.68
CA GLU A 139 5.00 7.76 17.79
C GLU A 139 5.71 7.92 16.43
N ALA A 140 5.70 9.13 15.86
CA ALA A 140 6.43 9.42 14.63
C ALA A 140 7.94 9.23 14.80
N ALA A 141 8.50 9.66 15.93
CA ALA A 141 9.92 9.48 16.23
C ALA A 141 10.30 8.00 16.39
N GLN A 142 9.47 7.21 17.06
CA GLN A 142 9.66 5.76 17.19
C GLN A 142 9.60 5.06 15.83
N LEU A 143 8.60 5.39 15.02
CA LEU A 143 8.45 4.86 13.67
C LEU A 143 9.66 5.23 12.78
N ALA A 144 10.07 6.49 12.80
CA ALA A 144 11.25 6.96 12.07
C ALA A 144 12.53 6.19 12.47
N LYS A 145 12.74 5.95 13.77
CA LYS A 145 13.87 5.15 14.27
C LYS A 145 13.82 3.72 13.74
N ALA A 146 12.64 3.09 13.75
CA ALA A 146 12.47 1.72 13.25
C ALA A 146 12.74 1.64 11.74
N LEU A 147 12.23 2.60 10.96
CA LEU A 147 12.42 2.65 9.51
C LEU A 147 13.88 2.91 9.11
N LEU A 148 14.60 3.74 9.84
CA LEU A 148 16.02 4.00 9.60
C LEU A 148 16.90 2.78 9.96
N GLY A 149 16.47 1.96 10.92
CA GLY A 149 17.17 0.73 11.31
C GLY A 149 16.85 -0.48 10.43
N GLY A 150 15.98 -0.37 9.44
CA GLY A 150 15.62 -1.45 8.53
C GLY A 150 16.72 -1.74 7.49
N ALA A 151 16.59 -2.87 6.79
CA ALA A 151 17.52 -3.28 5.73
C ALA A 151 17.60 -2.26 4.59
N VAL A 152 16.53 -1.54 4.31
CA VAL A 152 16.47 -0.40 3.40
C VAL A 152 15.99 0.80 4.22
N PRO A 153 16.89 1.71 4.63
CA PRO A 153 16.50 2.89 5.40
C PRO A 153 15.46 3.74 4.67
N ALA A 154 14.39 4.06 5.35
CA ALA A 154 13.30 4.84 4.80
C ALA A 154 12.87 5.95 5.77
N HIS A 155 12.17 6.95 5.24
CA HIS A 155 11.62 8.06 6.01
C HIS A 155 10.10 7.98 6.00
N TYR A 156 9.52 8.15 7.15
CA TYR A 156 8.10 8.41 7.31
C TYR A 156 7.77 9.86 6.96
N LYS A 157 6.68 10.05 6.25
CA LYS A 157 6.08 11.34 5.91
C LYS A 157 4.64 11.35 6.38
N ASP A 158 4.33 12.30 7.23
CA ASP A 158 3.01 12.47 7.82
C ASP A 158 1.95 12.96 6.84
N GLU A 159 0.74 13.13 7.31
CA GLU A 159 -0.40 13.55 6.50
C GLU A 159 -0.21 14.92 5.87
N ALA A 160 0.32 15.90 6.62
CA ALA A 160 0.51 17.25 6.12
C ALA A 160 1.48 17.28 4.93
N TRP A 161 2.61 16.59 5.06
CA TRP A 161 3.56 16.43 3.97
C TRP A 161 2.95 15.67 2.80
N THR A 162 2.24 14.58 3.08
CA THR A 162 1.64 13.72 2.05
C THR A 162 0.61 14.49 1.22
N ARG A 163 -0.27 15.26 1.85
CA ARG A 163 -1.27 16.09 1.14
C ARG A 163 -0.61 17.16 0.26
N ALA A 164 0.46 17.78 0.73
CA ALA A 164 1.23 18.74 -0.08
C ALA A 164 1.92 18.05 -1.28
N PHE A 165 2.40 16.81 -1.10
CA PHE A 165 3.11 16.06 -2.13
C PHE A 165 2.24 15.72 -3.34
N PHE A 166 0.99 15.34 -3.16
CA PHE A 166 0.09 15.01 -4.26
C PHE A 166 -0.87 16.14 -4.66
N ALA A 167 -0.68 17.35 -4.12
CA ALA A 167 -1.55 18.48 -4.43
C ALA A 167 -1.67 18.72 -5.94
N GLY A 168 -2.91 18.81 -6.45
CA GLY A 168 -3.19 18.98 -7.87
C GLY A 168 -3.14 17.72 -8.72
N ALA A 169 -2.81 16.55 -8.15
CA ALA A 169 -2.84 15.29 -8.87
C ALA A 169 -4.29 14.80 -9.10
N THR A 170 -4.47 14.03 -10.18
CA THR A 170 -5.76 13.47 -10.57
C THR A 170 -5.83 12.00 -10.18
N ALA A 171 -6.92 11.60 -9.52
CA ALA A 171 -7.20 10.21 -9.19
C ALA A 171 -7.62 9.41 -10.44
N ALA A 172 -7.13 8.19 -10.56
CA ALA A 172 -7.60 7.25 -11.57
C ALA A 172 -8.99 6.70 -11.19
N ARG A 173 -9.81 6.42 -12.19
CA ARG A 173 -11.12 5.78 -12.07
C ARG A 173 -11.27 4.67 -13.10
N ASP A 174 -12.27 3.78 -12.89
CA ASP A 174 -12.63 2.73 -13.85
C ASP A 174 -13.15 3.28 -15.17
#